data_fefd39cdade49b8c17ad01b9d8635575
#
_entry.id   fefd39cdade49b8c17ad01b9d8635575
#
_cell.length_a   1.000
_cell.length_b   1.000
_cell.length_c   1.000
_cell.angle_alpha   90.00
_cell.angle_beta   90.00
_cell.angle_gamma   90.00
#
_symmetry.space_group_name_H-M   'P 1'
#
loop_
_entity.id
_entity.type
_entity.pdbx_description
1 polymer ?
#
loop_
_entity_poly.entity_id
_entity_poly.type
_entity_poly.pdbx_seq_one_letter_code
_entity_poly.pdbx_strand_id
1 'polypeptide(L)'
;MLSTKEYLELVEEKILSDEILIGYTSVIQVWYCKTIQNHKGLFILKDDYGFISPYFVEATYNGDKNELYLDFYTKDFKRTYSLN
;
A
#
# COMPACT_ATOMS: atom_id res chain seq x y z
N MET A 1 4.55 15.97 -12.22
CA MET A 1 5.14 14.77 -11.57
C MET A 1 4.90 14.83 -10.06
N LEU A 2 4.47 13.72 -9.45
CA LEU A 2 4.27 13.67 -8.01
C LEU A 2 5.59 13.57 -7.26
N SER A 3 5.70 14.31 -6.14
CA SER A 3 6.76 14.07 -5.17
C SER A 3 6.44 12.82 -4.36
N THR A 4 7.43 12.34 -3.61
CA THR A 4 7.22 11.21 -2.70
C THR A 4 6.09 11.51 -1.71
N LYS A 5 6.09 12.71 -1.13
CA LYS A 5 5.06 13.12 -0.19
C LYS A 5 3.67 13.13 -0.83
N GLU A 6 3.56 13.69 -2.02
CA GLU A 6 2.29 13.74 -2.74
C GLU A 6 1.78 12.34 -3.09
N TYR A 7 2.68 11.43 -3.49
CA TYR A 7 2.34 10.04 -3.75
C TYR A 7 1.79 9.36 -2.49
N LEU A 8 2.47 9.51 -1.36
CA LEU A 8 2.03 8.90 -0.10
C LEU A 8 0.67 9.44 0.36
N GLU A 9 0.46 10.75 0.22
CA GLU A 9 -0.82 11.37 0.55
C GLU A 9 -1.94 10.86 -0.37
N LEU A 10 -1.65 10.70 -1.65
CA LEU A 10 -2.62 10.19 -2.62
C LEU A 10 -3.00 8.74 -2.31
N VAL A 11 -2.01 7.89 -2.00
CA VAL A 11 -2.25 6.50 -1.65
C VAL A 11 -3.14 6.40 -0.41
N GLU A 12 -2.80 7.16 0.63
CA GLU A 12 -3.58 7.17 1.86
C GLU A 12 -5.02 7.61 1.61
N GLU A 13 -5.20 8.69 0.85
CA GLU A 13 -6.53 9.20 0.51
C GLU A 13 -7.37 8.14 -0.21
N LYS A 14 -6.80 7.49 -1.22
CA LYS A 14 -7.53 6.53 -2.03
C LYS A 14 -7.85 5.25 -1.26
N ILE A 15 -6.93 4.78 -0.43
CA ILE A 15 -7.16 3.58 0.37
C ILE A 15 -8.24 3.86 1.43
N LEU A 16 -8.11 4.94 2.17
CA LEU A 16 -9.04 5.24 3.27
C LEU A 16 -10.43 5.64 2.79
N SER A 17 -10.58 6.03 1.53
CA SER A 17 -11.89 6.36 0.95
C SER A 17 -12.57 5.16 0.29
N ASP A 18 -11.92 4.00 0.22
CA ASP A 18 -12.49 2.81 -0.39
C ASP A 18 -13.51 2.17 0.54
N GLU A 19 -14.73 1.95 0.04
CA GLU A 19 -15.83 1.39 0.83
C GLU A 19 -15.56 -0.02 1.32
N ILE A 20 -14.78 -0.81 0.59
CA ILE A 20 -14.41 -2.18 0.96
C ILE A 20 -13.49 -2.19 2.17
N LEU A 21 -12.78 -1.08 2.40
CA LEU A 21 -11.78 -0.95 3.45
C LEU A 21 -12.31 -0.19 4.67
N ILE A 22 -13.61 -0.12 4.83
CA ILE A 22 -14.25 0.51 5.98
C ILE A 22 -13.77 -0.17 7.28
N GLY A 23 -13.45 0.66 8.27
CA GLY A 23 -12.97 0.17 9.56
C GLY A 23 -11.47 0.35 9.76
N TYR A 24 -10.73 0.54 8.68
CA TYR A 24 -9.31 0.85 8.77
C TYR A 24 -9.12 2.37 8.78
N THR A 25 -8.25 2.84 9.66
CA THR A 25 -8.05 4.28 9.87
C THR A 25 -6.62 4.74 9.61
N SER A 26 -5.69 3.80 9.45
CA SER A 26 -4.29 4.13 9.21
C SER A 26 -3.73 3.28 8.08
N VAL A 27 -2.84 3.88 7.31
CA VAL A 27 -2.09 3.22 6.23
C VAL A 27 -0.62 3.25 6.62
N ILE A 28 0.01 2.08 6.67
CA ILE A 28 1.40 1.95 7.08
C ILE A 28 2.23 1.52 5.88
N GLN A 29 3.25 2.29 5.56
CA GLN A 29 4.17 1.97 4.48
C GLN A 29 5.13 0.86 4.93
N VAL A 30 5.19 -0.23 4.16
CA VAL A 30 6.13 -1.32 4.38
C VAL A 30 7.42 -1.05 3.63
N TRP A 31 7.33 -0.68 2.37
CA TRP A 31 8.47 -0.22 1.58
C TRP A 31 7.99 0.70 0.47
N TYR A 32 8.95 1.43 -0.12
CA TYR A 32 8.69 2.39 -1.18
C TYR A 32 9.88 2.47 -2.11
N CYS A 33 9.60 2.61 -3.40
CA CYS A 33 10.63 2.79 -4.41
C CYS A 33 10.14 3.80 -5.45
N LYS A 34 11.03 4.66 -5.88
CA LYS A 34 10.74 5.63 -6.94
C LYS A 34 11.67 5.37 -8.11
N THR A 35 11.12 5.30 -9.31
CA THR A 35 11.89 5.13 -10.54
C THR A 35 11.41 6.17 -11.54
N ILE A 36 12.24 7.19 -11.77
CA ILE A 36 11.94 8.34 -12.65
C ILE A 36 10.62 8.97 -12.20
N GLN A 37 9.55 8.93 -13.02
CA GLN A 37 8.26 9.51 -12.67
C GLN A 37 7.29 8.51 -12.06
N ASN A 38 7.73 7.27 -11.86
CA ASN A 38 6.88 6.22 -11.31
C ASN A 38 7.19 6.00 -9.82
N HIS A 39 6.14 5.72 -9.05
CA HIS A 39 6.27 5.41 -7.63
C HIS A 39 5.62 4.06 -7.37
N LYS A 40 6.22 3.28 -6.49
CA LYS A 40 5.67 1.98 -6.10
C LYS A 40 5.91 1.75 -4.62
N GLY A 41 4.90 1.24 -3.93
CA GLY A 41 5.02 0.95 -2.51
C GLY A 41 4.10 -0.18 -2.09
N LEU A 42 4.44 -0.78 -0.96
CA LEU A 42 3.64 -1.81 -0.31
C LEU A 42 3.16 -1.27 1.03
N PHE A 43 1.87 -1.45 1.30
CA PHE A 43 1.23 -0.89 2.47
C PHE A 43 0.40 -1.92 3.19
N ILE A 44 0.24 -1.73 4.49
CA ILE A 44 -0.71 -2.48 5.31
C ILE A 44 -1.66 -1.48 5.95
N LEU A 45 -2.83 -1.97 6.36
CA LEU A 45 -3.86 -1.15 6.97
C LEU A 45 -4.01 -1.54 8.42
N LYS A 46 -4.37 -0.55 9.25
CA LYS A 46 -4.53 -0.74 10.68
C LYS A 46 -5.83 -0.07 11.12
N ASP A 47 -6.57 -0.72 11.99
CA ASP A 47 -7.79 -0.13 12.57
C ASP A 47 -7.50 0.61 13.87
N ASP A 48 -8.54 1.18 14.49
CA ASP A 48 -8.40 1.95 15.73
C ASP A 48 -7.94 1.10 16.93
N TYR A 49 -8.12 -0.20 16.84
CA TYR A 49 -7.75 -1.14 17.91
C TYR A 49 -6.34 -1.70 17.75
N GLY A 50 -5.67 -1.33 16.67
CA GLY A 50 -4.32 -1.79 16.39
C GLY A 50 -4.24 -3.08 15.58
N PHE A 51 -5.36 -3.60 15.10
CA PHE A 51 -5.36 -4.80 14.26
C PHE A 51 -4.95 -4.48 12.83
N ILE A 52 -4.09 -5.33 12.28
CA ILE A 52 -3.55 -5.20 10.93
C ILE A 52 -4.46 -5.92 9.95
N SER A 53 -4.62 -5.36 8.75
CA SER A 53 -5.40 -5.97 7.69
C SER A 53 -4.82 -7.34 7.28
N PRO A 54 -5.67 -8.28 6.83
CA PRO A 54 -5.19 -9.59 6.38
C PRO A 54 -4.52 -9.54 5.01
N TYR A 55 -4.48 -8.40 4.36
CA TYR A 55 -3.89 -8.25 3.03
C TYR A 55 -2.93 -7.08 2.97
N PHE A 56 -2.05 -7.16 1.97
CA PHE A 56 -1.15 -6.07 1.62
C PHE A 56 -1.72 -5.31 0.44
N VAL A 57 -1.46 -4.02 0.38
CA VAL A 57 -1.85 -3.18 -0.75
C VAL A 57 -0.58 -2.73 -1.46
N GLU A 58 -0.45 -3.10 -2.73
CA GLU A 58 0.62 -2.59 -3.57
C GLU A 58 0.06 -1.41 -4.37
N ALA A 59 0.65 -0.23 -4.18
CA ALA A 59 0.20 0.98 -4.84
C ALA A 59 1.25 1.41 -5.87
N THR A 60 0.85 1.43 -7.14
CA THR A 60 1.73 1.84 -8.23
C THR A 60 1.18 3.10 -8.89
N TYR A 61 1.99 4.16 -8.90
CA TYR A 61 1.67 5.38 -9.63
C TYR A 61 2.46 5.40 -10.94
N ASN A 62 1.76 5.47 -12.07
CA ASN A 62 2.35 5.61 -13.38
C ASN A 62 2.32 7.08 -13.78
N GLY A 63 3.50 7.72 -13.78
CA GLY A 63 3.61 9.15 -14.05
C GLY A 63 3.28 9.53 -15.50
N ASP A 64 3.53 8.63 -16.45
CA ASP A 64 3.22 8.89 -17.86
C ASP A 64 1.72 9.00 -18.09
N LYS A 65 0.95 8.16 -17.43
CA LYS A 65 -0.51 8.11 -17.59
C LYS A 65 -1.25 8.89 -16.51
N ASN A 66 -0.54 9.32 -15.47
CA ASN A 66 -1.12 9.95 -14.29
C ASN A 66 -2.22 9.07 -13.69
N GLU A 67 -1.90 7.80 -13.47
CA GLU A 67 -2.82 6.81 -12.92
C GLU A 67 -2.22 6.13 -11.70
N LEU A 68 -3.09 5.83 -10.74
CA LEU A 68 -2.73 5.07 -9.55
C LEU A 68 -3.42 3.71 -9.60
N TYR A 69 -2.66 2.64 -9.43
CA TYR A 69 -3.18 1.28 -9.37
C TYR A 69 -3.01 0.76 -7.95
N LEU A 70 -4.08 0.19 -7.40
CA LEU A 70 -4.05 -0.45 -6.08
C LEU A 70 -4.34 -1.93 -6.26
N ASP A 71 -3.37 -2.77 -5.92
CA ASP A 71 -3.49 -4.22 -5.99
C ASP A 71 -3.50 -4.79 -4.58
N PHE A 72 -4.42 -5.71 -4.31
CA PHE A 72 -4.62 -6.28 -2.99
C PHE A 72 -4.17 -7.74 -2.97
N TYR A 73 -3.30 -8.09 -2.03
CA TYR A 73 -2.72 -9.43 -1.93
C TYR A 73 -2.99 -10.04 -0.57
N THR A 74 -3.37 -11.31 -0.57
CA THR A 74 -3.47 -12.10 0.65
C THR A 74 -2.35 -13.11 0.67
N LYS A 75 -2.00 -13.56 1.87
CA LYS A 75 -0.97 -14.58 2.05
C LYS A 75 -1.59 -15.95 1.77
N ASP A 76 -1.06 -16.68 0.78
CA ASP A 76 -1.57 -17.99 0.40
C ASP A 76 -0.96 -19.12 1.25
N PHE A 77 0.36 -19.11 1.40
CA PHE A 77 1.03 -20.16 2.16
C PHE A 77 2.37 -19.64 2.72
N LYS A 78 2.93 -20.43 3.62
CA LYS A 78 4.18 -20.10 4.27
C LYS A 78 5.11 -21.31 4.20
N ARG A 79 6.39 -21.06 3.95
CA ARG A 79 7.44 -22.06 4.07
C ARG A 79 8.44 -21.55 5.12
N THR A 80 8.93 -22.46 5.93
CA THR A 80 9.88 -22.10 6.99
C THR A 80 11.15 -22.92 6.82
N TYR A 81 12.28 -22.24 6.84
CA TYR A 81 13.60 -22.84 6.75
C TYR A 81 14.36 -22.48 8.02
N SER A 82 14.97 -23.49 8.64
CA SER A 82 15.86 -23.24 9.78
C SER A 82 17.24 -22.94 9.25
N LEU A 83 17.84 -21.85 9.73
CA LEU A 83 19.13 -21.36 9.23
C LEU A 83 20.29 -21.61 10.21
N ASN A 84 20.17 -22.60 11.04
CA ASN A 84 21.23 -22.97 12.01
C ASN A 84 22.40 -23.67 11.37
#